data_1cf97e1fa6f381d248f64f77c65f0d28
#
_entry.id   1cf97e1fa6f381d248f64f77c65f0d28
#
_cell.length_a   1.000
_cell.length_b   1.000
_cell.length_c   1.000
_cell.angle_alpha   90.00
_cell.angle_beta   90.00
_cell.angle_gamma   90.00
#
_symmetry.space_group_name_H-M   'P 1'
#
loop_
_entity.id
_entity.type
_entity.pdbx_description
1 polymer ?
#
loop_
_entity_poly.entity_id
_entity_poly.type
_entity_poly.pdbx_seq_one_letter_code
_entity_poly.pdbx_strand_id
1 'polypeptide(L)'
;MFALVWTLLYIGIAVAGWLVWRETRRVHPVLQLWGLQLIANGVWSWLFFGLHEAGVALVDIAVLFCLIVSFIIVSRRYSVAASWLFVPYAIWVGFAAALNASIWSAN
;
A
#
# COMPACT_ATOMS: atom_id res chain seq x y z
N MET A 1 19.18 2.95 -2.30
CA MET A 1 18.56 1.77 -1.66
C MET A 1 17.06 1.97 -1.43
N PHE A 2 16.67 3.02 -0.70
CA PHE A 2 15.25 3.29 -0.40
C PHE A 2 14.43 3.50 -1.68
N ALA A 3 14.92 4.33 -2.59
CA ALA A 3 14.23 4.62 -3.85
C ALA A 3 14.10 3.36 -4.73
N LEU A 4 15.11 2.48 -4.71
CA LEU A 4 15.07 1.24 -5.47
C LEU A 4 13.94 0.33 -4.95
N VAL A 5 13.82 0.19 -3.63
CA VAL A 5 12.75 -0.62 -3.03
C VAL A 5 11.38 -0.09 -3.43
N TRP A 6 11.17 1.23 -3.31
CA TRP A 6 9.90 1.85 -3.67
C TRP A 6 9.58 1.67 -5.15
N THR A 7 10.59 1.81 -6.02
CA THR A 7 10.40 1.61 -7.46
C THR A 7 9.91 0.18 -7.75
N LEU A 8 10.56 -0.80 -7.14
CA LEU A 8 10.16 -2.20 -7.32
C LEU A 8 8.75 -2.46 -6.80
N LEU A 9 8.41 -1.88 -5.65
CA LEU A 9 7.07 -2.02 -5.07
C LEU A 9 6.00 -1.38 -5.96
N TYR A 10 6.27 -0.20 -6.52
CA TYR A 10 5.32 0.45 -7.41
C TYR A 10 5.12 -0.33 -8.71
N ILE A 11 6.16 -0.95 -9.23
CA ILE A 11 6.02 -1.86 -10.38
C ILE A 11 5.10 -3.02 -10.02
N GLY A 12 5.30 -3.62 -8.85
CA GLY A 12 4.43 -4.71 -8.37
C GLY A 12 2.99 -4.27 -8.19
N ILE A 13 2.77 -3.08 -7.65
CA ILE A 13 1.44 -2.51 -7.46
C ILE A 13 0.75 -2.33 -8.83
N ALA A 14 1.46 -1.76 -9.80
CA ALA A 14 0.91 -1.52 -11.13
C ALA A 14 0.54 -2.85 -11.82
N VAL A 15 1.41 -3.85 -11.75
CA VAL A 15 1.16 -5.17 -12.33
C VAL A 15 -0.02 -5.83 -11.64
N ALA A 16 -0.11 -5.74 -10.32
CA ALA A 16 -1.22 -6.32 -9.56
C ALA A 16 -2.56 -5.71 -9.98
N GLY A 17 -2.62 -4.39 -10.13
CA GLY A 17 -3.82 -3.71 -10.59
C GLY A 17 -4.23 -4.15 -11.99
N TRP A 18 -3.26 -4.28 -12.90
CA TRP A 18 -3.50 -4.75 -14.25
C TRP A 18 -4.03 -6.19 -14.27
N LEU A 19 -3.45 -7.07 -13.45
CA LEU A 19 -3.87 -8.46 -13.38
C LEU A 19 -5.32 -8.59 -12.91
N VAL A 20 -5.70 -7.82 -11.89
CA VAL A 20 -7.07 -7.84 -11.40
C VAL A 20 -8.02 -7.25 -12.45
N TRP A 21 -7.64 -6.14 -13.08
CA TRP A 21 -8.46 -5.53 -14.13
C TRP A 21 -8.67 -6.50 -15.29
N ARG A 22 -7.61 -7.20 -15.68
CA ARG A 22 -7.70 -8.18 -16.76
C ARG A 22 -8.72 -9.29 -16.47
N GLU A 23 -8.81 -9.72 -15.21
CA GLU A 23 -9.75 -10.77 -14.81
C GLU A 23 -11.18 -10.27 -14.68
N THR A 24 -11.37 -9.07 -14.16
CA THR A 24 -12.71 -8.51 -13.93
C THR A 24 -13.23 -7.70 -15.12
N ARG A 25 -12.35 -7.08 -15.87
CA ARG A 25 -12.63 -6.27 -17.06
C ARG A 25 -13.60 -5.12 -16.80
N ARG A 26 -13.66 -4.64 -15.58
CA ARG A 26 -14.52 -3.50 -15.20
C ARG A 26 -14.06 -2.96 -13.86
N VAL A 27 -14.58 -1.79 -13.48
CA VAL A 27 -14.35 -1.26 -12.16
C VAL A 27 -15.06 -2.17 -11.15
N HIS A 28 -14.28 -2.89 -10.37
CA HIS A 28 -14.73 -3.86 -9.39
C HIS A 28 -14.32 -3.36 -8.01
N PRO A 29 -15.02 -3.76 -6.93
CA PRO A 29 -14.58 -3.38 -5.57
C PRO A 29 -13.12 -3.67 -5.28
N VAL A 30 -12.55 -4.72 -5.86
CA VAL A 30 -11.12 -5.04 -5.72
C VAL A 30 -10.26 -3.92 -6.31
N LEU A 31 -10.62 -3.39 -7.49
CA LEU A 31 -9.90 -2.27 -8.09
C LEU A 31 -10.08 -0.98 -7.29
N GLN A 32 -11.23 -0.81 -6.64
CA GLN A 32 -11.44 0.32 -5.75
C GLN A 32 -10.49 0.26 -4.55
N LEU A 33 -10.30 -0.93 -3.97
CA LEU A 33 -9.31 -1.14 -2.91
C LEU A 33 -7.90 -0.82 -3.40
N TRP A 34 -7.58 -1.26 -4.62
CA TRP A 34 -6.28 -0.97 -5.22
C TRP A 34 -6.06 0.55 -5.36
N GLY A 35 -7.06 1.27 -5.85
CA GLY A 35 -6.98 2.72 -6.02
C GLY A 35 -6.90 3.46 -4.68
N LEU A 36 -7.70 3.05 -3.70
CA LEU A 36 -7.71 3.67 -2.38
C LEU A 36 -6.37 3.50 -1.67
N GLN A 37 -5.74 2.32 -1.76
CA GLN A 37 -4.43 2.13 -1.14
C GLN A 37 -3.37 2.99 -1.81
N LEU A 38 -3.47 3.22 -3.11
CA LEU A 38 -2.53 4.07 -3.83
C LEU A 38 -2.66 5.54 -3.39
N ILE A 39 -3.89 6.01 -3.20
CA ILE A 39 -4.15 7.36 -2.69
C ILE A 39 -3.61 7.49 -1.26
N ALA A 40 -3.89 6.52 -0.39
CA ALA A 40 -3.41 6.54 0.99
C ALA A 40 -1.88 6.52 1.04
N ASN A 41 -1.24 5.76 0.15
CA ASN A 41 0.22 5.70 0.03
C ASN A 41 0.79 7.08 -0.29
N GLY A 42 0.21 7.77 -1.27
CA GLY A 42 0.64 9.11 -1.66
C GLY A 42 0.45 10.12 -0.53
N VAL A 43 -0.69 10.06 0.15
CA VAL A 43 -1.00 10.93 1.29
C VAL A 43 0.00 10.70 2.42
N TRP A 44 0.33 9.42 2.73
CA TRP A 44 1.31 9.12 3.77
C TRP A 44 2.67 9.72 3.45
N SER A 45 3.15 9.57 2.22
CA SER A 45 4.44 10.14 1.81
C SER A 45 4.46 11.65 1.99
N TRP A 46 3.37 12.31 1.60
CA TRP A 46 3.24 13.76 1.73
C TRP A 46 3.22 14.19 3.21
N LEU A 47 2.44 13.49 4.05
CA LEU A 47 2.35 13.82 5.47
C LEU A 47 3.67 13.57 6.19
N PHE A 48 4.31 12.44 5.94
CA PHE A 48 5.51 12.03 6.67
C PHE A 48 6.75 12.81 6.21
N PHE A 49 6.97 12.87 4.91
CA PHE A 49 8.18 13.49 4.35
C PHE A 49 8.00 14.98 4.04
N GLY A 50 6.82 15.39 3.61
CA GLY A 50 6.53 16.78 3.24
C GLY A 50 6.23 17.66 4.42
N LEU A 51 5.27 17.27 5.26
CA LEU A 51 4.81 18.06 6.39
C LEU A 51 5.45 17.68 7.72
N HIS A 52 6.17 16.54 7.76
CA HIS A 52 6.77 16.00 8.99
C HIS A 52 5.74 15.76 10.10
N GLU A 53 4.51 15.44 9.74
CA GLU A 53 3.41 15.18 10.68
C GLU A 53 3.36 13.68 11.00
N ALA A 54 4.28 13.21 11.85
CA ALA A 54 4.43 11.78 12.14
C ALA A 54 3.20 11.18 12.80
N GLY A 55 2.49 11.93 13.66
CA GLY A 55 1.29 11.43 14.31
C GLY A 55 0.13 11.20 13.35
N VAL A 56 -0.12 12.17 12.46
CA VAL A 56 -1.17 12.04 11.43
C VAL A 56 -0.77 10.99 10.40
N ALA A 57 0.51 10.96 10.02
CA ALA A 57 1.02 9.96 9.08
C ALA A 57 0.85 8.55 9.63
N LEU A 58 0.99 8.36 10.95
CA LEU A 58 0.80 7.05 11.57
C LEU A 58 -0.63 6.55 11.40
N VAL A 59 -1.62 7.43 11.55
CA VAL A 59 -3.03 7.07 11.29
C VAL A 59 -3.22 6.67 9.84
N ASP A 60 -2.66 7.47 8.91
CA ASP A 60 -2.79 7.18 7.47
C ASP A 60 -2.15 5.84 7.10
N ILE A 61 -0.95 5.54 7.64
CA ILE A 61 -0.28 4.29 7.29
C ILE A 61 -0.99 3.08 7.89
N ALA A 62 -1.67 3.23 9.02
CA ALA A 62 -2.50 2.18 9.58
C ALA A 62 -3.69 1.87 8.65
N VAL A 63 -4.34 2.91 8.12
CA VAL A 63 -5.41 2.75 7.13
C VAL A 63 -4.86 2.10 5.85
N LEU A 64 -3.71 2.56 5.39
CA LEU A 64 -3.05 2.02 4.22
C LEU A 64 -2.77 0.53 4.38
N PHE A 65 -2.24 0.13 5.53
CA PHE A 65 -1.93 -1.27 5.80
C PHE A 65 -3.20 -2.13 5.76
N CYS A 66 -4.28 -1.64 6.36
CA CYS A 66 -5.58 -2.33 6.31
C CYS A 66 -6.09 -2.48 4.88
N LEU A 67 -5.95 -1.45 4.05
CA LEU A 67 -6.35 -1.50 2.64
C LEU A 67 -5.52 -2.53 1.86
N ILE A 68 -4.22 -2.58 2.13
CA ILE A 68 -3.31 -3.53 1.47
C ILE A 68 -3.69 -4.97 1.83
N VAL A 69 -3.92 -5.25 3.12
CA VAL A 69 -4.30 -6.59 3.58
C VAL A 69 -5.65 -6.98 2.99
N SER A 70 -6.60 -6.04 2.95
CA SER A 70 -7.91 -6.27 2.34
C SER A 70 -7.77 -6.62 0.86
N PHE A 71 -6.92 -5.91 0.13
CA PHE A 71 -6.66 -6.20 -1.27
C PHE A 71 -6.07 -7.60 -1.44
N ILE A 72 -5.10 -7.98 -0.60
CA ILE A 72 -4.48 -9.30 -0.65
C ILE A 72 -5.53 -10.40 -0.50
N ILE A 73 -6.42 -10.25 0.48
CA ILE A 73 -7.44 -11.25 0.78
C ILE A 73 -8.45 -11.35 -0.36
N VAL A 74 -8.97 -10.20 -0.80
CA VAL A 74 -10.05 -10.17 -1.80
C VAL A 74 -9.53 -10.52 -3.19
N SER A 75 -8.34 -10.03 -3.56
CA SER A 75 -7.79 -10.25 -4.90
C SER A 75 -7.43 -11.70 -5.17
N ARG A 76 -7.25 -12.52 -4.15
CA ARG A 76 -6.93 -13.95 -4.34
C ARG A 76 -8.00 -14.69 -5.14
N ARG A 77 -9.24 -14.22 -5.09
CA ARG A 77 -10.34 -14.83 -5.86
C ARG A 77 -10.22 -14.57 -7.35
N TYR A 78 -9.50 -13.52 -7.74
CA TYR A 78 -9.43 -13.08 -9.13
C TYR A 78 -8.05 -13.31 -9.72
N SER A 79 -7.00 -13.10 -8.93
CA SER A 79 -5.63 -13.29 -9.37
C SER A 79 -4.74 -13.58 -8.16
N VAL A 80 -4.30 -14.82 -8.04
CA VAL A 80 -3.37 -15.21 -6.97
C VAL A 80 -2.05 -14.47 -7.15
N ALA A 81 -1.62 -14.25 -8.40
CA ALA A 81 -0.39 -13.50 -8.67
C ALA A 81 -0.46 -12.07 -8.15
N ALA A 82 -1.61 -11.38 -8.35
CA ALA A 82 -1.81 -10.03 -7.85
C ALA A 82 -1.71 -9.99 -6.33
N SER A 83 -2.31 -10.97 -5.66
CA SER A 83 -2.25 -11.09 -4.20
C SER A 83 -0.81 -11.24 -3.72
N TRP A 84 -0.04 -12.12 -4.34
CA TRP A 84 1.36 -12.34 -3.97
C TRP A 84 2.25 -11.12 -4.22
N LEU A 85 1.97 -10.35 -5.28
CA LEU A 85 2.72 -9.13 -5.58
C LEU A 85 2.56 -8.08 -4.48
N PHE A 86 1.45 -8.09 -3.75
CA PHE A 86 1.21 -7.16 -2.65
C PHE A 86 1.82 -7.63 -1.32
N VAL A 87 2.26 -8.87 -1.20
CA VAL A 87 2.85 -9.38 0.05
C VAL A 87 4.13 -8.64 0.43
N PRO A 88 5.13 -8.50 -0.46
CA PRO A 88 6.32 -7.70 -0.13
C PRO A 88 5.98 -6.26 0.21
N TYR A 89 4.98 -5.69 -0.46
CA TYR A 89 4.51 -4.35 -0.20
C TYR A 89 3.92 -4.24 1.21
N ALA A 90 3.09 -5.21 1.62
CA ALA A 90 2.53 -5.24 2.97
C ALA A 90 3.62 -5.32 4.04
N ILE A 91 4.64 -6.13 3.81
CA ILE A 91 5.77 -6.27 4.73
C ILE A 91 6.51 -4.93 4.86
N TRP A 92 6.78 -4.28 3.72
CA TRP A 92 7.47 -3.00 3.71
C TRP A 92 6.66 -1.91 4.42
N VAL A 93 5.35 -1.85 4.18
CA VAL A 93 4.47 -0.88 4.83
C VAL A 93 4.38 -1.15 6.33
N GLY A 94 4.35 -2.41 6.74
CA GLY A 94 4.40 -2.79 8.15
C GLY A 94 5.67 -2.28 8.82
N PHE A 95 6.81 -2.43 8.16
CA PHE A 95 8.08 -1.90 8.63
C PHE A 95 8.05 -0.38 8.72
N ALA A 96 7.53 0.28 7.68
CA ALA A 96 7.41 1.73 7.66
C ALA A 96 6.49 2.24 8.76
N ALA A 97 5.41 1.51 9.06
CA ALA A 97 4.51 1.86 10.15
C ALA A 97 5.21 1.79 11.51
N ALA A 98 6.02 0.75 11.72
CA ALA A 98 6.80 0.60 12.95
C ALA A 98 7.81 1.74 13.09
N LEU A 99 8.48 2.10 12.00
CA LEU A 99 9.42 3.22 11.97
C LEU A 99 8.71 4.54 12.26
N ASN A 100 7.55 4.76 11.66
CA ASN A 100 6.74 5.95 11.88
C ASN A 100 6.32 6.07 13.36
N ALA A 101 5.87 4.96 13.95
CA ALA A 101 5.48 4.93 15.36
C ALA A 101 6.67 5.24 16.27
N SER A 102 7.84 4.71 15.94
CA SER A 102 9.07 4.95 16.68
C SER A 102 9.46 6.43 16.67
N ILE A 103 9.39 7.07 15.50
CA ILE A 103 9.69 8.49 15.34
C ILE A 103 8.68 9.34 16.12
N TRP A 104 7.39 9.00 16.02
CA TRP A 104 6.34 9.73 16.72
C TRP A 104 6.49 9.65 18.24
N SER A 105 6.80 8.45 18.78
CA SER A 105 6.94 8.27 20.22
C SER A 105 8.23 8.89 20.78
N ALA A 106 9.26 9.08 19.93
CA ALA A 106 10.52 9.70 20.33
C ALA A 106 10.40 11.23 20.47
N ASN A 107 9.39 11.82 19.88
CA ASN A 107 9.11 13.24 20.00
C ASN A 107 8.13 13.47 21.13
#